data_65477a2244bf2363f4f6fedc21a015f6
#
_entry.id   65477a2244bf2363f4f6fedc21a015f6
#
_cell.length_a   1.000
_cell.length_b   1.000
_cell.length_c   1.000
_cell.angle_alpha   90.00
_cell.angle_beta   90.00
_cell.angle_gamma   90.00
#
_symmetry.space_group_name_H-M   'P 1'
#
loop_
_entity.id
_entity.type
_entity.pdbx_description
1 polymer ?
#
loop_
_entity_poly.entity_id
_entity_poly.type
_entity_poly.pdbx_seq_one_letter_code
_entity_poly.pdbx_strand_id
1 'polypeptide(L)'
;WANKPGEGGIPGDVFDYYTINAKSFPETQPIRVKKGDVIRLRLIGAGDHVHAIHTHGHISQIAFKDGFPLDKPIKGDTVLIGPGERYDVILNMDNPGLWMIHDHVDTHTTNGDKPDGGIMTTIEYEEVGIDHPFYVWKDKKFVPDFYYEESLKKDLGMHNSKVFKGEPIEE
;
A
#
# COMPACT_ATOMS: atom_id res chain seq x y z
N TRP A 1 10.35 3.76 13.34
CA TRP A 1 11.10 3.25 14.51
C TRP A 1 11.20 4.35 15.54
N ALA A 2 10.26 4.49 16.44
CA ALA A 2 10.37 5.46 17.49
C ALA A 2 10.12 4.84 18.86
N ASN A 3 10.93 3.84 19.21
CA ASN A 3 11.16 3.59 20.61
C ASN A 3 12.07 4.68 21.14
N LYS A 4 11.59 5.48 22.07
CA LYS A 4 12.45 6.43 22.77
C LYS A 4 13.54 5.64 23.48
N PRO A 5 14.82 5.94 23.26
CA PRO A 5 15.89 5.25 23.97
C PRO A 5 15.72 5.41 25.48
N GLY A 6 15.61 4.30 26.21
CA GLY A 6 15.54 4.28 27.66
C GLY A 6 14.20 3.92 28.28
N GLU A 7 13.15 3.77 27.52
CA GLU A 7 11.90 3.17 28.00
C GLU A 7 12.00 1.65 27.81
N GLY A 8 12.63 0.99 28.75
CA GLY A 8 12.80 -0.45 28.78
C GLY A 8 11.52 -1.13 29.22
N GLY A 9 10.77 -1.55 28.28
CA GLY A 9 9.54 -2.31 28.43
C GLY A 9 8.74 -2.05 27.18
N ILE A 10 8.14 -3.03 26.63
CA ILE A 10 7.22 -2.89 25.51
C ILE A 10 5.84 -2.61 26.11
N PRO A 11 5.51 -1.39 26.47
CA PRO A 11 4.15 -1.04 26.78
C PRO A 11 3.49 -0.80 25.44
N GLY A 12 2.34 -1.36 25.21
CA GLY A 12 1.49 -1.23 24.06
C GLY A 12 1.97 -0.16 23.08
N ASP A 13 2.79 -0.59 22.13
CA ASP A 13 3.58 0.32 21.30
C ASP A 13 2.65 1.15 20.47
N VAL A 14 2.58 2.41 20.78
CA VAL A 14 1.89 3.39 19.97
C VAL A 14 2.91 3.87 18.93
N PHE A 15 2.91 3.25 17.77
CA PHE A 15 3.63 3.78 16.63
C PHE A 15 2.77 4.87 15.97
N ASP A 16 3.40 6.00 15.69
CA ASP A 16 2.72 7.10 15.02
C ASP A 16 2.74 6.96 13.51
N TYR A 17 3.67 6.15 12.98
CA TYR A 17 3.88 5.99 11.54
C TYR A 17 4.21 4.55 11.17
N TYR A 18 3.53 4.09 10.12
CA TYR A 18 3.78 2.82 9.47
C TYR A 18 4.24 3.05 8.04
N THR A 19 5.17 2.24 7.54
CA THR A 19 5.85 2.56 6.28
C THR A 19 6.04 1.35 5.37
N ILE A 20 6.05 1.59 4.06
CA ILE A 20 6.56 0.69 3.03
C ILE A 20 7.88 1.28 2.54
N ASN A 21 9.00 0.54 2.68
CA ASN A 21 10.32 0.99 2.27
C ASN A 21 10.69 2.38 2.83
N ALA A 22 10.42 2.59 4.12
CA ALA A 22 10.65 3.82 4.86
C ALA A 22 9.80 5.04 4.42
N LYS A 23 8.73 4.82 3.68
CA LYS A 23 7.78 5.86 3.28
C LYS A 23 6.37 5.48 3.71
N SER A 24 5.63 6.46 4.22
CA SER A 24 4.18 6.34 4.42
C SER A 24 3.45 6.88 3.22
N PHE A 25 2.27 6.34 2.93
CA PHE A 25 1.43 6.89 1.89
C PHE A 25 1.10 8.37 2.21
N PRO A 26 1.10 9.28 1.21
CA PRO A 26 1.20 9.10 -0.24
C PRO A 26 2.61 9.09 -0.83
N GLU A 27 3.65 9.10 -0.02
CA GLU A 27 5.04 9.09 -0.52
C GLU A 27 5.52 7.69 -0.92
N THR A 28 4.71 6.67 -0.71
CA THR A 28 4.97 5.31 -1.18
C THR A 28 5.01 5.27 -2.71
N GLN A 29 5.90 4.47 -3.26
CA GLN A 29 6.02 4.36 -4.70
C GLN A 29 4.90 3.48 -5.27
N PRO A 30 4.14 3.95 -6.29
CA PRO A 30 3.15 3.12 -6.97
C PRO A 30 3.80 1.98 -7.76
N ILE A 31 3.05 0.90 -7.94
CA ILE A 31 3.45 -0.26 -8.75
C ILE A 31 2.81 -0.12 -10.12
N ARG A 32 3.59 0.31 -11.11
CA ARG A 32 3.12 0.48 -12.49
C ARG A 32 3.24 -0.81 -13.26
N VAL A 33 2.18 -1.19 -13.94
CA VAL A 33 2.04 -2.48 -14.62
C VAL A 33 1.30 -2.34 -15.93
N LYS A 34 1.41 -3.38 -16.77
CA LYS A 34 0.60 -3.57 -17.98
C LYS A 34 -0.28 -4.79 -17.82
N LYS A 35 -1.40 -4.79 -18.53
CA LYS A 35 -2.24 -5.99 -18.61
C LYS A 35 -1.43 -7.16 -19.15
N GLY A 36 -1.48 -8.27 -18.43
CA GLY A 36 -0.74 -9.50 -18.77
C GLY A 36 0.61 -9.63 -18.07
N ASP A 37 1.07 -8.60 -17.39
CA ASP A 37 2.26 -8.71 -16.55
C ASP A 37 2.04 -9.74 -15.42
N VAL A 38 3.13 -10.36 -15.02
CA VAL A 38 3.18 -11.18 -13.81
C VAL A 38 4.18 -10.53 -12.88
N ILE A 39 3.70 -10.01 -11.77
CA ILE A 39 4.58 -9.36 -10.80
C ILE A 39 4.84 -10.26 -9.60
N ARG A 40 6.00 -10.10 -9.01
CA ARG A 40 6.39 -10.74 -7.76
C ARG A 40 6.63 -9.68 -6.71
N LEU A 41 5.76 -9.63 -5.72
CA LEU A 41 5.95 -8.82 -4.54
C LEU A 41 6.74 -9.64 -3.52
N ARG A 42 7.83 -9.05 -3.04
CA ARG A 42 8.58 -9.61 -1.94
C ARG A 42 8.24 -8.83 -0.69
N LEU A 43 7.40 -9.42 0.14
CA LEU A 43 6.97 -8.84 1.41
C LEU A 43 7.98 -9.24 2.51
N ILE A 44 8.38 -8.28 3.32
CA ILE A 44 9.29 -8.48 4.45
C ILE A 44 8.70 -7.75 5.64
N GLY A 45 8.32 -8.50 6.68
CA GLY A 45 7.88 -7.94 7.95
C GLY A 45 9.08 -7.41 8.74
N ALA A 46 9.43 -6.16 8.53
CA ALA A 46 10.63 -5.53 9.12
C ALA A 46 10.37 -4.83 10.46
N GLY A 47 9.10 -4.66 10.82
CA GLY A 47 8.66 -4.04 12.08
C GLY A 47 8.32 -5.07 13.16
N ASP A 48 7.74 -4.58 14.25
CA ASP A 48 7.35 -5.39 15.40
C ASP A 48 5.87 -5.80 15.36
N HIS A 49 5.10 -5.24 14.43
CA HIS A 49 3.68 -5.56 14.28
C HIS A 49 3.41 -6.56 13.17
N VAL A 50 2.30 -7.25 13.32
CA VAL A 50 1.73 -8.10 12.27
C VAL A 50 0.97 -7.22 11.29
N HIS A 51 1.09 -7.50 10.00
CA HIS A 51 0.44 -6.75 8.93
C HIS A 51 -0.44 -7.68 8.08
N ALA A 52 -1.64 -7.24 7.77
CA ALA A 52 -2.57 -7.92 6.89
C ALA A 52 -2.57 -7.22 5.52
N ILE A 53 -1.61 -7.55 4.67
CA ILE A 53 -1.44 -6.89 3.37
C ILE A 53 -2.50 -7.38 2.40
N HIS A 54 -3.43 -6.49 2.07
CA HIS A 54 -4.56 -6.74 1.19
C HIS A 54 -4.36 -6.11 -0.18
N THR A 55 -4.69 -6.87 -1.22
CA THR A 55 -4.60 -6.43 -2.61
C THR A 55 -5.99 -6.31 -3.23
N HIS A 56 -6.37 -5.12 -3.65
CA HIS A 56 -7.62 -4.92 -4.36
C HIS A 56 -7.54 -5.44 -5.80
N GLY A 57 -8.63 -5.95 -6.29
CA GLY A 57 -8.81 -6.32 -7.69
C GLY A 57 -8.01 -7.53 -8.21
N HIS A 58 -7.14 -8.11 -7.38
CA HIS A 58 -6.24 -9.19 -7.77
C HIS A 58 -6.17 -10.29 -6.71
N ILE A 59 -5.97 -11.51 -7.17
CA ILE A 59 -5.73 -12.66 -6.30
C ILE A 59 -4.23 -12.92 -6.19
N SER A 60 -3.74 -12.82 -4.99
CA SER A 60 -2.36 -13.14 -4.63
C SER A 60 -2.13 -14.65 -4.56
N GLN A 61 -0.96 -15.08 -5.00
CA GLN A 61 -0.48 -16.46 -4.85
C GLN A 61 0.81 -16.43 -4.03
N ILE A 62 0.73 -16.83 -2.77
CA ILE A 62 1.91 -17.00 -1.91
C ILE A 62 2.68 -18.22 -2.43
N ALA A 63 3.83 -17.99 -3.04
CA ALA A 63 4.66 -19.03 -3.64
C ALA A 63 5.83 -19.47 -2.76
N PHE A 64 6.36 -18.54 -1.93
CA PHE A 64 7.47 -18.80 -1.02
C PHE A 64 7.19 -18.19 0.34
N LYS A 65 7.63 -18.88 1.38
CA LYS A 65 7.72 -18.38 2.75
C LYS A 65 9.15 -18.52 3.26
N ASP A 66 9.71 -17.44 3.80
CA ASP A 66 11.05 -17.38 4.38
C ASP A 66 12.18 -17.88 3.46
N GLY A 67 11.97 -17.80 2.15
CA GLY A 67 12.89 -18.25 1.11
C GLY A 67 12.67 -19.68 0.65
N PHE A 68 11.75 -20.42 1.28
CA PHE A 68 11.41 -21.78 0.90
C PHE A 68 10.16 -21.81 0.00
N PRO A 69 10.18 -22.55 -1.11
CA PRO A 69 8.99 -22.70 -1.94
C PRO A 69 7.91 -23.48 -1.18
N LEU A 70 6.67 -23.11 -1.39
CA LEU A 70 5.54 -23.90 -0.94
C LEU A 70 5.23 -24.99 -1.97
N ASP A 71 4.98 -26.21 -1.52
CA ASP A 71 4.58 -27.32 -2.39
C ASP A 71 3.34 -27.00 -3.24
N LYS A 72 2.45 -26.23 -2.65
CA LYS A 72 1.27 -25.67 -3.32
C LYS A 72 1.14 -24.20 -2.95
N PRO A 73 1.12 -23.28 -3.92
CA PRO A 73 0.85 -21.87 -3.65
C PRO A 73 -0.50 -21.69 -2.97
N ILE A 74 -0.53 -20.80 -1.98
CA ILE A 74 -1.76 -20.44 -1.28
C ILE A 74 -2.36 -19.22 -1.99
N LYS A 75 -3.63 -19.31 -2.39
CA LYS A 75 -4.34 -18.20 -3.02
C LYS A 75 -5.16 -17.42 -1.99
N GLY A 76 -5.14 -16.13 -2.11
CA GLY A 76 -5.92 -15.20 -1.31
C GLY A 76 -5.74 -13.77 -1.82
N ASP A 77 -6.46 -12.84 -1.27
CA ASP A 77 -6.29 -11.41 -1.52
C ASP A 77 -5.62 -10.70 -0.35
N THR A 78 -5.43 -11.41 0.75
CA THR A 78 -4.82 -10.89 1.97
C THR A 78 -3.72 -11.83 2.45
N VAL A 79 -2.55 -11.25 2.72
CA VAL A 79 -1.38 -11.96 3.23
C VAL A 79 -1.07 -11.46 4.63
N LEU A 80 -1.24 -12.31 5.64
CA LEU A 80 -0.81 -11.99 6.98
C LEU A 80 0.70 -12.22 7.10
N ILE A 81 1.44 -11.17 7.46
CA ILE A 81 2.89 -11.21 7.64
C ILE A 81 3.27 -10.77 9.05
N GLY A 82 3.99 -11.63 9.76
CA GLY A 82 4.51 -11.34 11.08
C GLY A 82 5.91 -10.71 11.05
N PRO A 83 6.36 -10.20 12.20
CA PRO A 83 7.72 -9.73 12.38
C PRO A 83 8.77 -10.77 11.97
N GLY A 84 9.71 -10.38 11.11
CA GLY A 84 10.77 -11.26 10.62
C GLY A 84 10.36 -12.23 9.50
N GLU A 85 9.08 -12.39 9.19
CA GLU A 85 8.64 -13.24 8.09
C GLU A 85 8.89 -12.60 6.73
N ARG A 86 9.07 -13.44 5.71
CA ARG A 86 9.19 -13.03 4.31
C ARG A 86 8.30 -13.89 3.45
N TYR A 87 7.57 -13.25 2.54
CA TYR A 87 6.74 -13.93 1.55
C TYR A 87 7.05 -13.42 0.15
N ASP A 88 7.16 -14.35 -0.81
CA ASP A 88 7.09 -14.00 -2.22
C ASP A 88 5.68 -14.29 -2.72
N VAL A 89 5.04 -13.26 -3.20
CA VAL A 89 3.65 -13.26 -3.63
C VAL A 89 3.60 -12.94 -5.12
N ILE A 90 2.96 -13.80 -5.88
CA ILE A 90 2.79 -13.64 -7.32
C ILE A 90 1.37 -13.11 -7.59
N LEU A 91 1.30 -12.07 -8.42
CA LEU A 91 0.04 -11.51 -8.91
C LEU A 91 0.04 -11.50 -10.43
N ASN A 92 -1.06 -11.93 -11.02
CA ASN A 92 -1.29 -11.78 -12.45
C ASN A 92 -2.04 -10.46 -12.67
N MET A 93 -1.51 -9.61 -13.53
CA MET A 93 -2.11 -8.32 -13.86
C MET A 93 -3.15 -8.50 -14.97
N ASP A 94 -4.30 -9.03 -14.61
CA ASP A 94 -5.39 -9.38 -15.54
C ASP A 94 -6.62 -8.49 -15.43
N ASN A 95 -6.64 -7.57 -14.46
CA ASN A 95 -7.76 -6.70 -14.17
C ASN A 95 -7.34 -5.21 -14.26
N PRO A 96 -7.31 -4.62 -15.47
CA PRO A 96 -6.91 -3.22 -15.65
C PRO A 96 -7.72 -2.25 -14.80
N GLY A 97 -7.00 -1.32 -14.13
CA GLY A 97 -7.62 -0.35 -13.24
C GLY A 97 -6.58 0.41 -12.41
N LEU A 98 -7.09 1.13 -11.44
CA LEU A 98 -6.33 1.68 -10.33
C LEU A 98 -6.74 0.93 -9.06
N TRP A 99 -5.81 0.20 -8.47
CA TRP A 99 -6.09 -0.70 -7.35
C TRP A 99 -5.21 -0.38 -6.16
N MET A 100 -5.78 -0.44 -4.98
CA MET A 100 -5.06 -0.21 -3.74
C MET A 100 -4.39 -1.50 -3.25
N ILE A 101 -3.21 -1.35 -2.68
CA ILE A 101 -2.59 -2.33 -1.77
C ILE A 101 -2.41 -1.64 -0.44
N HIS A 102 -2.93 -2.22 0.63
CA HIS A 102 -2.81 -1.61 1.95
C HIS A 102 -2.82 -2.66 3.07
N ASP A 103 -2.37 -2.24 4.25
CA ASP A 103 -2.60 -3.01 5.46
C ASP A 103 -4.08 -2.91 5.85
N HIS A 104 -4.72 -4.04 6.12
CA HIS A 104 -6.12 -4.08 6.52
C HIS A 104 -6.31 -3.91 8.04
N VAL A 105 -5.25 -3.60 8.76
CA VAL A 105 -5.32 -3.09 10.13
C VAL A 105 -5.42 -1.57 10.06
N ASP A 106 -6.59 -1.01 10.32
CA ASP A 106 -6.92 0.39 10.06
C ASP A 106 -5.92 1.38 10.68
N THR A 107 -5.43 1.10 11.87
CA THR A 107 -4.44 1.95 12.53
C THR A 107 -3.08 1.97 11.83
N HIS A 108 -2.78 0.99 10.98
CA HIS A 108 -1.54 0.93 10.22
C HIS A 108 -1.61 1.74 8.91
N THR A 109 -2.79 2.23 8.55
CA THR A 109 -3.01 3.10 7.39
C THR A 109 -3.23 4.56 7.80
N THR A 110 -2.57 4.97 8.87
CA THR A 110 -2.64 6.33 9.39
C THR A 110 -1.24 6.97 9.44
N ASN A 111 -1.21 8.31 9.52
CA ASN A 111 -0.02 9.10 9.78
C ASN A 111 -0.25 9.91 11.06
N GLY A 112 0.29 9.41 12.16
CA GLY A 112 -0.09 9.88 13.47
C GLY A 112 -1.56 9.55 13.75
N ASP A 113 -2.32 10.53 14.18
CA ASP A 113 -3.76 10.43 14.45
C ASP A 113 -4.64 10.68 13.20
N LYS A 114 -4.03 10.84 12.02
CA LYS A 114 -4.73 11.18 10.78
C LYS A 114 -4.93 9.96 9.90
N PRO A 115 -6.16 9.69 9.45
CA PRO A 115 -6.43 8.62 8.50
C PRO A 115 -5.77 8.89 7.14
N ASP A 116 -5.75 7.85 6.33
CA ASP A 116 -5.27 7.87 4.96
C ASP A 116 -3.75 8.11 4.83
N GLY A 117 -3.00 7.14 5.32
CA GLY A 117 -1.53 7.17 5.33
C GLY A 117 -0.92 5.78 5.48
N GLY A 118 0.22 5.70 6.12
CA GLY A 118 0.83 4.46 6.55
C GLY A 118 1.17 3.47 5.44
N ILE A 119 0.90 2.20 5.71
CA ILE A 119 1.16 1.09 4.79
C ILE A 119 0.07 1.03 3.73
N MET A 120 0.23 1.82 2.69
CA MET A 120 -0.64 1.87 1.53
C MET A 120 0.16 2.25 0.29
N THR A 121 -0.19 1.68 -0.86
CA THR A 121 0.28 2.07 -2.19
C THR A 121 -0.74 1.67 -3.25
N THR A 122 -0.49 1.94 -4.52
CA THR A 122 -1.38 1.60 -5.63
C THR A 122 -0.73 0.68 -6.66
N ILE A 123 -1.56 -0.14 -7.31
CA ILE A 123 -1.25 -0.77 -8.60
C ILE A 123 -1.91 0.08 -9.67
N GLU A 124 -1.10 0.59 -10.60
CA GLU A 124 -1.53 1.47 -11.67
C GLU A 124 -1.28 0.80 -13.03
N TYR A 125 -2.35 0.56 -13.76
CA TYR A 125 -2.23 0.00 -15.12
C TYR A 125 -1.98 1.11 -16.12
N GLU A 126 -0.91 0.99 -16.92
CA GLU A 126 -0.54 1.98 -17.91
C GLU A 126 -1.60 2.18 -19.02
N GLU A 127 -2.43 1.14 -19.27
CA GLU A 127 -3.49 1.20 -20.27
C GLU A 127 -4.74 1.92 -19.78
N VAL A 128 -4.84 2.17 -18.50
CA VAL A 128 -6.00 2.84 -17.91
C VAL A 128 -5.78 4.34 -17.99
N GLY A 129 -6.38 4.96 -18.99
CA GLY A 129 -6.31 6.41 -19.15
C GLY A 129 -7.12 7.15 -18.07
N ILE A 130 -6.87 8.44 -17.97
CA ILE A 130 -7.56 9.34 -17.03
C ILE A 130 -9.08 9.41 -17.23
N ASP A 131 -9.59 8.91 -18.35
CA ASP A 131 -11.03 8.82 -18.64
C ASP A 131 -11.68 7.54 -18.09
N HIS A 132 -10.89 6.66 -17.46
CA HIS A 132 -11.43 5.46 -16.84
C HIS A 132 -12.32 5.83 -15.63
N PRO A 133 -13.43 5.11 -15.37
CA PRO A 133 -14.33 5.40 -14.25
C PRO A 133 -13.68 5.49 -12.87
N PHE A 134 -12.58 4.79 -12.63
CA PHE A 134 -11.82 4.90 -11.38
C PHE A 134 -11.17 6.27 -11.16
N TYR A 135 -11.00 7.05 -12.25
CA TYR A 135 -10.46 8.40 -12.19
C TYR A 135 -11.54 9.48 -12.13
N VAL A 136 -12.80 9.06 -11.89
CA VAL A 136 -13.92 9.98 -11.75
C VAL A 136 -14.55 9.81 -10.37
N TRP A 137 -14.61 10.87 -9.62
CA TRP A 137 -15.31 10.93 -8.34
C TRP A 137 -16.24 12.13 -8.33
N LYS A 138 -17.52 11.89 -8.09
CA LYS A 138 -18.52 12.98 -8.08
C LYS A 138 -18.45 13.87 -9.32
N ASP A 139 -18.39 13.26 -10.50
CA ASP A 139 -18.31 13.92 -11.82
C ASP A 139 -17.03 14.71 -12.08
N LYS A 140 -16.01 14.57 -11.26
CA LYS A 140 -14.71 15.21 -11.47
C LYS A 140 -13.60 14.18 -11.70
N LYS A 141 -12.62 14.55 -12.50
CA LYS A 141 -11.48 13.68 -12.79
C LYS A 141 -10.55 13.54 -11.58
N PHE A 142 -10.12 12.33 -11.35
CA PHE A 142 -9.11 11.98 -10.40
C PHE A 142 -7.80 11.67 -11.15
N VAL A 143 -6.72 12.34 -10.83
CA VAL A 143 -5.43 12.16 -11.50
C VAL A 143 -4.41 11.62 -10.49
N PRO A 144 -4.12 10.30 -10.48
CA PRO A 144 -3.22 9.69 -9.51
C PRO A 144 -1.81 10.29 -9.53
N ASP A 145 -1.26 10.57 -10.73
CA ASP A 145 0.07 11.16 -10.85
C ASP A 145 0.16 12.53 -10.16
N PHE A 146 -0.86 13.34 -10.26
CA PHE A 146 -0.93 14.61 -9.54
C PHE A 146 -0.77 14.43 -8.03
N TYR A 147 -1.35 13.39 -7.51
CA TYR A 147 -1.31 13.07 -6.10
C TYR A 147 0.10 12.81 -5.60
N TYR A 148 0.83 11.95 -6.31
CA TYR A 148 2.22 11.66 -5.96
C TYR A 148 3.11 12.88 -6.17
N GLU A 149 2.87 13.66 -7.23
CA GLU A 149 3.62 14.88 -7.50
C GLU A 149 3.41 15.94 -6.41
N GLU A 150 2.19 16.11 -5.94
CA GLU A 150 1.89 17.07 -4.89
C GLU A 150 2.47 16.66 -3.54
N SER A 151 2.49 15.37 -3.23
CA SER A 151 3.12 14.86 -2.02
C SER A 151 4.63 15.09 -2.01
N LEU A 152 5.26 15.05 -3.19
CA LEU A 152 6.67 15.30 -3.37
C LEU A 152 7.03 16.81 -3.34
N LYS A 153 6.13 17.67 -3.81
CA LYS A 153 6.37 19.12 -3.93
C LYS A 153 6.15 19.88 -2.63
N LYS A 154 5.26 19.39 -1.82
CA LYS A 154 4.94 19.99 -0.54
C LYS A 154 5.38 19.00 0.51
N ASP A 155 6.06 19.49 1.50
CA ASP A 155 6.12 18.84 2.81
C ASP A 155 4.68 18.89 3.40
N LEU A 156 3.78 18.42 2.60
CA LEU A 156 2.43 18.14 2.97
C LEU A 156 2.55 16.94 3.86
N GLY A 157 2.66 17.24 5.09
CA GLY A 157 2.28 16.22 6.01
C GLY A 157 1.12 15.50 5.34
N MET A 158 1.27 14.24 5.09
CA MET A 158 0.47 13.30 4.30
C MET A 158 -1.05 13.34 4.56
N HIS A 159 -1.51 14.37 5.13
CA HIS A 159 -2.76 14.54 5.81
C HIS A 159 -3.83 15.17 4.99
N ASN A 160 -3.52 15.59 3.81
CA ASN A 160 -4.41 16.51 3.18
C ASN A 160 -4.73 16.21 1.76
N SER A 161 -4.67 14.97 1.43
CA SER A 161 -4.99 14.73 0.09
C SER A 161 -6.49 14.52 -0.03
N LYS A 162 -7.07 15.45 -0.74
CA LYS A 162 -8.43 15.32 -1.27
C LYS A 162 -8.58 14.01 -2.05
N VAL A 163 -7.49 13.55 -2.61
CA VAL A 163 -7.37 12.33 -3.37
C VAL A 163 -7.68 11.09 -2.54
N PHE A 164 -7.21 11.01 -1.29
CA PHE A 164 -7.55 9.92 -0.41
C PHE A 164 -9.02 9.80 -0.10
N LYS A 165 -9.65 10.93 -0.01
CA LYS A 165 -11.09 10.97 0.20
C LYS A 165 -11.87 10.71 -1.07
N GLY A 166 -11.15 10.37 -2.18
CA GLY A 166 -11.76 10.30 -3.48
C GLY A 166 -12.36 11.64 -3.91
N GLU A 167 -11.86 12.73 -3.36
CA GLU A 167 -12.30 14.06 -3.75
C GLU A 167 -11.58 14.49 -5.01
N PRO A 168 -12.28 15.05 -5.98
CA PRO A 168 -11.67 15.52 -7.22
C PRO A 168 -10.66 16.62 -6.97
N ILE A 169 -9.60 16.60 -7.75
CA ILE A 169 -8.65 17.69 -7.82
C ILE A 169 -9.27 18.75 -8.72
N GLU A 170 -9.50 19.95 -8.19
CA GLU A 170 -9.85 21.09 -9.01
C GLU A 170 -8.61 21.53 -9.79
N GLU A 171 -8.76 21.65 -11.13
CA GLU A 171 -7.73 22.20 -12.01
C GLU A 171 -7.43 23.66 -11.68
#